data_a801dd724a4d8519cc0ea251c96f5a93
#
_entry.id   a801dd724a4d8519cc0ea251c96f5a93
#
_cell.length_a   1.000
_cell.length_b   1.000
_cell.length_c   1.000
_cell.angle_alpha   90.00
_cell.angle_beta   90.00
_cell.angle_gamma   90.00
#
_symmetry.space_group_name_H-M   'P 1'
#
loop_
_entity.id
_entity.type
_entity.pdbx_description
1 polymer ?
#
loop_
_entity_poly.entity_id
_entity_poly.type
_entity_poly.pdbx_seq_one_letter_code
_entity_poly.pdbx_strand_id
1 'polypeptide(L)'
;MRFSITVLIAIAASLVGAHKQDKFILDPSIEFEGEPSLQDLWGEDWPFAGINTFAHLPHTKCLVEAGENFDIALIGMPFDTAVSYRAGARFGPRGIRAASQRQTSLRGYNVRAGINPYKSWAKIIDCGDMPITPMDNNLALKQMTKGYQELLKRVSPDKKHIPRLVSLGGDHSIILPALRAIHEKYGRVTLIHFDAHLDTWLPDKYPSHWKSDQAQFTHGSMLWMAYEEGLLTNNTNIHAGLRTKLSGYEDYEDDDAQGFSRVHADDIMTMGIDGIVDKIKRRIPKDEPVYLSIDIDVIDPGLAPGTGTPEVGGFLTRELIQLIRKLEDLNLVGADIVEVNPAYDHAETTTLAAAQIAFEVITSMVKKGPLEINENGRIDVKESLEHFKEVREEVSETVESFGGKLINQLKWK
;
A
#
# COMPACT_ATOMS: atom_id res chain seq x y z
N MET A 1 -62.75 44.02 -24.81
CA MET A 1 -61.31 44.06 -24.40
C MET A 1 -60.56 43.02 -25.23
N ARG A 2 -59.81 43.47 -26.22
CA ARG A 2 -58.95 42.57 -27.03
C ARG A 2 -57.54 42.60 -26.37
N PHE A 3 -57.24 41.57 -25.61
CA PHE A 3 -55.83 41.36 -25.22
C PHE A 3 -55.09 40.79 -26.42
N SER A 4 -54.04 41.46 -26.79
CA SER A 4 -53.24 41.20 -27.97
C SER A 4 -52.54 39.84 -27.86
N ILE A 5 -52.76 39.01 -28.90
CA ILE A 5 -52.07 37.70 -29.08
C ILE A 5 -50.55 37.82 -29.03
N THR A 6 -49.99 38.99 -29.25
CA THR A 6 -48.57 39.31 -29.21
C THR A 6 -47.97 39.18 -27.82
N VAL A 7 -48.73 39.42 -26.74
CA VAL A 7 -48.24 39.30 -25.35
C VAL A 7 -48.15 37.85 -24.92
N LEU A 8 -49.01 36.97 -25.41
CA LEU A 8 -49.00 35.53 -25.14
C LEU A 8 -47.80 34.83 -25.81
N ILE A 9 -47.41 35.28 -27.02
CA ILE A 9 -46.24 34.74 -27.73
C ILE A 9 -44.93 35.17 -27.05
N ALA A 10 -44.86 36.38 -26.50
CA ALA A 10 -43.67 36.86 -25.75
C ALA A 10 -43.47 36.11 -24.43
N ILE A 11 -44.58 35.75 -23.73
CA ILE A 11 -44.52 34.98 -22.48
C ILE A 11 -44.16 33.50 -22.77
N ALA A 12 -44.67 32.92 -23.86
CA ALA A 12 -44.30 31.58 -24.26
C ALA A 12 -42.84 31.50 -24.74
N ALA A 13 -42.30 32.50 -25.41
CA ALA A 13 -40.90 32.56 -25.82
C ALA A 13 -39.94 32.76 -24.64
N SER A 14 -40.35 33.52 -23.60
CA SER A 14 -39.52 33.66 -22.38
C SER A 14 -39.55 32.39 -21.51
N LEU A 15 -40.64 31.62 -21.50
CA LEU A 15 -40.69 30.33 -20.77
C LEU A 15 -39.90 29.23 -21.49
N VAL A 16 -39.84 29.24 -22.82
CA VAL A 16 -38.99 28.29 -23.59
C VAL A 16 -37.50 28.69 -23.51
N GLY A 17 -37.21 30.00 -23.37
CA GLY A 17 -35.83 30.47 -23.13
C GLY A 17 -35.31 30.16 -21.73
N ALA A 18 -36.18 30.16 -20.69
CA ALA A 18 -35.76 29.81 -19.32
C ALA A 18 -35.40 28.34 -19.16
N HIS A 19 -36.05 27.44 -19.96
CA HIS A 19 -35.71 26.00 -19.91
C HIS A 19 -34.43 25.65 -20.69
N LYS A 20 -33.86 26.55 -21.47
CA LYS A 20 -32.55 26.39 -22.13
C LYS A 20 -31.37 26.87 -21.27
N GLN A 21 -31.60 27.50 -20.10
CA GLN A 21 -30.55 27.98 -19.24
C GLN A 21 -30.09 26.98 -18.17
N ASP A 22 -30.74 25.83 -18.03
CA ASP A 22 -30.28 24.70 -17.24
C ASP A 22 -29.42 23.71 -18.05
N LYS A 23 -28.77 24.14 -19.11
CA LYS A 23 -27.59 23.43 -19.56
C LYS A 23 -26.55 23.62 -18.45
N PHE A 24 -26.36 22.60 -17.63
CA PHE A 24 -25.21 22.51 -16.75
C PHE A 24 -24.01 23.02 -17.55
N ILE A 25 -23.45 24.12 -17.10
CA ILE A 25 -22.20 24.63 -17.67
C ILE A 25 -21.12 23.72 -17.16
N LEU A 26 -20.88 22.62 -17.86
CA LEU A 26 -19.59 21.98 -17.85
C LEU A 26 -18.58 23.10 -18.13
N ASP A 27 -17.47 23.14 -17.44
CA ASP A 27 -16.46 24.17 -17.56
C ASP A 27 -16.44 24.73 -19.00
N PRO A 28 -16.73 26.01 -19.21
CA PRO A 28 -16.82 26.59 -20.55
C PRO A 28 -15.47 26.61 -21.29
N SER A 29 -14.37 26.24 -20.63
CA SER A 29 -13.08 26.03 -21.23
C SER A 29 -12.91 24.64 -21.87
N ILE A 30 -13.84 23.70 -21.61
CA ILE A 30 -13.86 22.38 -22.24
C ILE A 30 -14.78 22.44 -23.44
N GLU A 31 -14.20 22.63 -24.63
CA GLU A 31 -14.93 22.47 -25.90
C GLU A 31 -15.13 20.97 -26.15
N PHE A 32 -16.35 20.49 -25.93
CA PHE A 32 -16.76 19.16 -26.41
C PHE A 32 -17.16 19.25 -27.89
N GLU A 33 -16.49 18.48 -28.72
CA GLU A 33 -16.98 18.25 -30.08
C GLU A 33 -18.24 17.36 -30.03
N GLY A 34 -19.42 17.97 -29.85
CA GLY A 34 -20.70 17.28 -29.76
C GLY A 34 -21.31 17.24 -28.35
N GLU A 35 -22.32 16.41 -28.14
CA GLU A 35 -22.91 16.17 -26.82
C GLU A 35 -21.94 15.28 -25.99
N PRO A 36 -21.67 15.59 -24.69
CA PRO A 36 -20.78 14.82 -23.86
C PRO A 36 -21.30 13.38 -23.69
N SER A 37 -20.40 12.43 -23.69
CA SER A 37 -20.72 11.02 -23.47
C SER A 37 -21.15 10.75 -22.02
N LEU A 38 -21.78 9.61 -21.77
CA LEU A 38 -22.11 9.20 -20.40
C LEU A 38 -20.84 9.06 -19.53
N GLN A 39 -19.71 8.69 -20.13
CA GLN A 39 -18.41 8.61 -19.44
C GLN A 39 -17.92 10.01 -19.05
N ASP A 40 -18.08 11.01 -19.90
CA ASP A 40 -17.70 12.39 -19.59
C ASP A 40 -18.55 13.00 -18.47
N LEU A 41 -19.82 12.61 -18.42
CA LEU A 41 -20.77 13.14 -17.44
C LEU A 41 -20.73 12.41 -16.08
N TRP A 42 -20.50 11.09 -16.07
CA TRP A 42 -20.72 10.23 -14.92
C TRP A 42 -19.57 9.27 -14.62
N GLY A 43 -18.50 9.29 -15.41
CA GLY A 43 -17.41 8.33 -15.32
C GLY A 43 -16.43 8.58 -14.15
N GLU A 44 -16.51 9.75 -13.51
CA GLU A 44 -15.62 10.11 -12.40
C GLU A 44 -16.41 10.22 -11.09
N ASP A 45 -16.02 9.44 -10.10
CA ASP A 45 -16.57 9.52 -8.75
C ASP A 45 -15.96 10.67 -7.94
N TRP A 46 -16.78 11.32 -7.12
CA TRP A 46 -16.28 12.24 -6.11
C TRP A 46 -15.57 11.47 -4.99
N PRO A 47 -14.61 12.11 -4.26
CA PRO A 47 -13.87 11.45 -3.17
C PRO A 47 -14.72 10.83 -2.05
N PHE A 48 -16.00 11.12 -1.99
CA PHE A 48 -16.96 10.60 -1.00
C PHE A 48 -18.03 9.69 -1.60
N ALA A 49 -17.93 9.37 -2.89
CA ALA A 49 -18.91 8.61 -3.65
C ALA A 49 -18.30 7.35 -4.28
N GLY A 50 -19.14 6.52 -4.87
CA GLY A 50 -18.73 5.30 -5.55
C GLY A 50 -18.60 4.08 -4.64
N ILE A 51 -18.10 2.99 -5.22
CA ILE A 51 -17.81 1.75 -4.49
C ILE A 51 -16.38 1.83 -3.94
N ASN A 52 -16.21 1.55 -2.66
CA ASN A 52 -14.93 1.66 -1.98
C ASN A 52 -13.91 0.63 -2.47
N THR A 53 -13.10 1.02 -3.44
CA THR A 53 -11.80 0.41 -3.74
C THR A 53 -10.69 1.31 -3.20
N PHE A 54 -9.46 0.84 -3.08
CA PHE A 54 -8.37 1.71 -2.66
C PHE A 54 -8.15 2.82 -3.70
N ALA A 55 -8.22 4.09 -3.26
CA ALA A 55 -7.99 5.28 -4.10
C ALA A 55 -8.80 5.30 -5.40
N HIS A 56 -10.01 4.73 -5.42
CA HIS A 56 -10.85 4.56 -6.63
C HIS A 56 -10.16 3.78 -7.76
N LEU A 57 -9.18 2.94 -7.44
CA LEU A 57 -8.51 2.10 -8.43
C LEU A 57 -9.49 1.09 -9.05
N PRO A 58 -9.25 0.67 -10.30
CA PRO A 58 -10.01 -0.40 -10.91
C PRO A 58 -9.99 -1.65 -10.03
N HIS A 59 -11.17 -2.26 -9.86
CA HIS A 59 -11.33 -3.50 -9.08
C HIS A 59 -11.47 -4.70 -9.99
N THR A 60 -10.72 -5.73 -9.67
CA THR A 60 -10.86 -7.07 -10.27
C THR A 60 -10.74 -8.12 -9.17
N LYS A 61 -11.59 -9.13 -9.19
CA LYS A 61 -11.47 -10.25 -8.25
C LYS A 61 -10.35 -11.18 -8.72
N CYS A 62 -9.09 -10.78 -8.53
CA CYS A 62 -7.90 -11.38 -9.14
C CYS A 62 -7.74 -12.88 -8.87
N LEU A 63 -8.20 -13.40 -7.73
CA LEU A 63 -8.17 -14.84 -7.42
C LEU A 63 -9.18 -15.64 -8.25
N VAL A 64 -10.11 -14.99 -8.93
CA VAL A 64 -11.11 -15.63 -9.81
C VAL A 64 -10.78 -15.33 -11.27
N GLU A 65 -10.45 -14.07 -11.57
CA GLU A 65 -10.15 -13.60 -12.92
C GLU A 65 -8.69 -13.87 -13.29
N ALA A 66 -8.42 -15.09 -13.72
CA ALA A 66 -7.06 -15.59 -13.96
C ALA A 66 -6.29 -14.84 -15.07
N GLY A 67 -6.99 -14.19 -15.99
CA GLY A 67 -6.40 -13.44 -17.10
C GLY A 67 -5.98 -11.99 -16.77
N GLU A 68 -6.29 -11.49 -15.57
CA GLU A 68 -5.96 -10.12 -15.21
C GLU A 68 -4.46 -9.97 -14.91
N ASN A 69 -3.81 -9.08 -15.64
CA ASN A 69 -2.40 -8.74 -15.49
C ASN A 69 -2.27 -7.36 -14.85
N PHE A 70 -1.26 -7.18 -14.01
CA PHE A 70 -0.99 -5.94 -13.30
C PHE A 70 0.51 -5.81 -12.98
N ASP A 71 0.96 -4.61 -12.71
CA ASP A 71 2.31 -4.33 -12.23
C ASP A 71 2.34 -4.28 -10.70
N ILE A 72 1.32 -3.64 -10.12
CA ILE A 72 1.14 -3.56 -8.67
C ILE A 72 -0.33 -3.85 -8.36
N ALA A 73 -0.58 -4.71 -7.38
CA ALA A 73 -1.94 -4.97 -6.91
C ALA A 73 -2.05 -4.81 -5.40
N LEU A 74 -3.16 -4.21 -4.97
CA LEU A 74 -3.56 -4.23 -3.56
C LEU A 74 -4.43 -5.47 -3.32
N ILE A 75 -4.19 -6.15 -2.21
CA ILE A 75 -4.97 -7.31 -1.78
C ILE A 75 -5.31 -7.20 -0.29
N GLY A 76 -6.58 -7.28 0.05
CA GLY A 76 -7.00 -7.32 1.44
C GLY A 76 -6.85 -8.72 2.04
N MET A 77 -6.35 -8.75 3.27
CA MET A 77 -6.11 -9.98 4.05
C MET A 77 -6.92 -9.92 5.35
N PRO A 78 -8.25 -10.15 5.31
CA PRO A 78 -9.15 -9.98 6.44
C PRO A 78 -9.05 -11.13 7.46
N PHE A 79 -7.93 -11.22 8.17
CA PHE A 79 -7.61 -12.26 9.14
C PHE A 79 -7.09 -11.65 10.45
N ASP A 80 -7.56 -12.12 11.62
CA ASP A 80 -7.15 -11.61 12.93
C ASP A 80 -7.37 -12.62 14.07
N THR A 81 -7.37 -13.91 13.74
CA THR A 81 -7.54 -14.97 14.76
C THR A 81 -6.20 -15.47 15.31
N ALA A 82 -5.09 -14.82 14.96
CA ALA A 82 -3.76 -15.12 15.46
C ALA A 82 -3.22 -14.06 16.45
N VAL A 83 -4.08 -13.15 16.93
CA VAL A 83 -3.72 -12.05 17.84
C VAL A 83 -3.70 -12.48 19.30
N SER A 84 -2.87 -11.80 20.09
CA SER A 84 -2.71 -12.07 21.53
C SER A 84 -3.55 -11.17 22.43
N TYR A 85 -4.09 -10.04 21.94
CA TYR A 85 -4.81 -9.06 22.74
C TYR A 85 -6.15 -8.62 22.15
N ARG A 86 -6.19 -7.64 21.24
CA ARG A 86 -7.45 -7.11 20.70
C ARG A 86 -7.66 -7.58 19.27
N ALA A 87 -8.70 -8.36 19.02
CA ALA A 87 -9.12 -8.70 17.65
C ALA A 87 -9.85 -7.53 16.98
N GLY A 88 -9.96 -7.56 15.65
CA GLY A 88 -10.68 -6.59 14.82
C GLY A 88 -9.89 -6.11 13.61
N ALA A 89 -8.62 -6.48 13.50
CA ALA A 89 -7.79 -6.14 12.34
C ALA A 89 -8.30 -6.77 11.03
N ARG A 90 -9.15 -7.82 11.08
CA ARG A 90 -9.85 -8.36 9.88
C ARG A 90 -10.68 -7.31 9.14
N PHE A 91 -11.05 -6.22 9.79
CA PHE A 91 -11.76 -5.09 9.20
C PHE A 91 -10.82 -3.97 8.70
N GLY A 92 -9.51 -4.14 8.90
CA GLY A 92 -8.47 -3.21 8.44
C GLY A 92 -8.54 -2.92 6.94
N PRO A 93 -8.59 -3.95 6.05
CA PRO A 93 -8.66 -3.72 4.61
C PRO A 93 -9.81 -2.82 4.18
N ARG A 94 -11.00 -3.06 4.75
CA ARG A 94 -12.18 -2.24 4.52
C ARG A 94 -11.99 -0.79 5.00
N GLY A 95 -11.44 -0.63 6.21
CA GLY A 95 -11.21 0.70 6.80
C GLY A 95 -10.18 1.50 6.01
N ILE A 96 -9.09 0.89 5.60
CA ILE A 96 -8.03 1.52 4.80
C ILE A 96 -8.57 1.97 3.43
N ARG A 97 -9.39 1.12 2.76
CA ARG A 97 -10.03 1.52 1.50
C ARG A 97 -10.96 2.71 1.67
N ALA A 98 -11.80 2.70 2.72
CA ALA A 98 -12.67 3.82 3.01
C ALA A 98 -11.88 5.11 3.26
N ALA A 99 -10.81 5.06 4.05
CA ALA A 99 -9.94 6.19 4.32
C ALA A 99 -9.17 6.70 3.08
N SER A 100 -8.91 5.82 2.10
CA SER A 100 -8.20 6.18 0.86
C SER A 100 -9.04 6.97 -0.15
N GLN A 101 -10.35 7.13 0.07
CA GLN A 101 -11.28 7.71 -0.91
C GLN A 101 -10.93 9.17 -1.31
N ARG A 102 -10.18 9.90 -0.49
CA ARG A 102 -9.69 11.24 -0.86
C ARG A 102 -8.53 11.21 -1.86
N GLN A 103 -7.93 10.05 -2.08
CA GLN A 103 -6.90 9.82 -3.09
C GLN A 103 -7.59 9.39 -4.38
N THR A 104 -7.31 10.06 -5.47
CA THR A 104 -7.84 9.72 -6.79
C THR A 104 -6.75 9.87 -7.83
N SER A 105 -6.93 9.28 -9.01
CA SER A 105 -6.00 9.47 -10.12
C SER A 105 -5.85 10.96 -10.50
N LEU A 106 -6.88 11.78 -10.30
CA LEU A 106 -6.84 13.23 -10.57
C LEU A 106 -6.04 13.99 -9.50
N ARG A 107 -6.03 13.53 -8.25
CA ARG A 107 -5.40 14.19 -7.11
C ARG A 107 -4.35 13.33 -6.42
N GLY A 108 -3.69 12.43 -7.18
CA GLY A 108 -2.66 11.51 -6.69
C GLY A 108 -1.23 12.04 -6.87
N TYR A 109 -1.01 13.29 -7.29
CA TYR A 109 0.35 13.80 -7.50
C TYR A 109 1.10 13.97 -6.18
N ASN A 110 2.15 13.16 -6.00
CA ASN A 110 3.05 13.24 -4.86
C ASN A 110 4.13 14.29 -5.13
N VAL A 111 3.99 15.47 -4.54
CA VAL A 111 4.91 16.60 -4.75
C VAL A 111 6.36 16.26 -4.37
N ARG A 112 6.57 15.42 -3.35
CA ARG A 112 7.91 15.04 -2.88
C ARG A 112 8.59 14.04 -3.80
N ALA A 113 7.82 13.11 -4.36
CA ALA A 113 8.30 12.13 -5.32
C ALA A 113 8.38 12.69 -6.76
N GLY A 114 7.62 13.75 -7.06
CA GLY A 114 7.53 14.35 -8.39
C GLY A 114 6.68 13.54 -9.38
N ILE A 115 5.87 12.59 -8.92
CA ILE A 115 5.06 11.71 -9.76
C ILE A 115 3.64 11.58 -9.24
N ASN A 116 2.73 11.16 -10.11
CA ASN A 116 1.42 10.63 -9.75
C ASN A 116 1.47 9.10 -9.97
N PRO A 117 1.52 8.27 -8.91
CA PRO A 117 1.65 6.83 -9.06
C PRO A 117 0.48 6.21 -9.83
N TYR A 118 -0.72 6.80 -9.73
CA TYR A 118 -1.93 6.31 -10.40
C TYR A 118 -2.01 6.70 -11.89
N LYS A 119 -1.12 7.59 -12.36
CA LYS A 119 -1.00 8.04 -13.77
C LYS A 119 0.45 7.89 -14.22
N SER A 120 0.98 6.68 -14.15
CA SER A 120 2.35 6.36 -14.47
C SER A 120 2.43 5.15 -15.41
N TRP A 121 3.62 4.57 -15.54
CA TRP A 121 3.83 3.35 -16.31
C TRP A 121 3.10 2.13 -15.72
N ALA A 122 2.88 2.08 -14.39
CA ALA A 122 2.37 0.91 -13.70
C ALA A 122 0.86 0.80 -13.80
N LYS A 123 0.37 -0.36 -14.22
CA LYS A 123 -1.02 -0.77 -14.05
C LYS A 123 -1.25 -1.20 -12.61
N ILE A 124 -1.95 -0.35 -11.85
CA ILE A 124 -2.25 -0.57 -10.44
C ILE A 124 -3.73 -0.92 -10.30
N ILE A 125 -4.04 -2.00 -9.60
CA ILE A 125 -5.42 -2.46 -9.40
C ILE A 125 -5.69 -2.85 -7.94
N ASP A 126 -6.97 -2.83 -7.57
CA ASP A 126 -7.45 -3.40 -6.29
C ASP A 126 -8.03 -4.79 -6.54
N CYS A 127 -7.37 -5.82 -6.03
CA CYS A 127 -7.79 -7.23 -6.18
C CYS A 127 -8.93 -7.66 -5.24
N GLY A 128 -9.46 -6.73 -4.42
CA GLY A 128 -10.42 -7.03 -3.38
C GLY A 128 -9.80 -7.77 -2.21
N ASP A 129 -10.58 -8.61 -1.54
CA ASP A 129 -10.15 -9.34 -0.36
C ASP A 129 -9.99 -10.84 -0.65
N MET A 130 -8.99 -11.45 -0.01
CA MET A 130 -8.83 -12.90 0.02
C MET A 130 -9.88 -13.51 0.98
N PRO A 131 -10.68 -14.48 0.54
CA PRO A 131 -11.68 -15.12 1.40
C PRO A 131 -11.01 -16.13 2.33
N ILE A 132 -10.66 -15.69 3.54
CA ILE A 132 -9.92 -16.46 4.54
C ILE A 132 -10.88 -16.94 5.62
N THR A 133 -10.78 -18.23 6.02
CA THR A 133 -11.56 -18.76 7.14
C THR A 133 -11.03 -18.23 8.48
N PRO A 134 -11.90 -17.76 9.39
CA PRO A 134 -11.49 -17.41 10.75
C PRO A 134 -11.61 -18.59 11.74
N MET A 135 -11.99 -19.79 11.28
CA MET A 135 -12.36 -20.91 12.15
C MET A 135 -11.22 -21.89 12.38
N ASP A 136 -10.17 -21.83 11.59
CA ASP A 136 -9.01 -22.74 11.65
C ASP A 136 -7.77 -21.99 11.13
N ASN A 137 -6.84 -21.66 12.03
CA ASN A 137 -5.65 -20.89 11.68
C ASN A 137 -4.71 -21.65 10.74
N ASN A 138 -4.60 -22.98 10.85
CA ASN A 138 -3.79 -23.78 9.93
C ASN A 138 -4.38 -23.80 8.51
N LEU A 139 -5.70 -23.88 8.41
CA LEU A 139 -6.40 -23.79 7.13
C LEU A 139 -6.28 -22.36 6.56
N ALA A 140 -6.44 -21.33 7.40
CA ALA A 140 -6.27 -19.94 7.01
C ALA A 140 -4.86 -19.68 6.44
N LEU A 141 -3.82 -20.14 7.12
CA LEU A 141 -2.43 -20.04 6.66
C LEU A 141 -2.24 -20.69 5.30
N LYS A 142 -2.84 -21.87 5.06
CA LYS A 142 -2.80 -22.56 3.77
C LYS A 142 -3.55 -21.78 2.68
N GLN A 143 -4.72 -21.22 3.00
CA GLN A 143 -5.50 -20.39 2.09
C GLN A 143 -4.73 -19.13 1.68
N MET A 144 -4.14 -18.43 2.64
CA MET A 144 -3.35 -17.22 2.40
C MET A 144 -2.11 -17.55 1.55
N THR A 145 -1.34 -18.58 1.92
CA THR A 145 -0.16 -19.01 1.15
C THR A 145 -0.56 -19.33 -0.30
N LYS A 146 -1.62 -20.08 -0.50
CA LYS A 146 -2.09 -20.47 -1.84
C LYS A 146 -2.57 -19.26 -2.65
N GLY A 147 -3.26 -18.32 -2.00
CA GLY A 147 -3.74 -17.09 -2.65
C GLY A 147 -2.57 -16.20 -3.10
N TYR A 148 -1.56 -15.99 -2.25
CA TYR A 148 -0.35 -15.26 -2.63
C TYR A 148 0.41 -15.91 -3.77
N GLN A 149 0.63 -17.23 -3.69
CA GLN A 149 1.27 -18.00 -4.77
C GLN A 149 0.51 -17.84 -6.09
N GLU A 150 -0.82 -17.84 -6.05
CA GLU A 150 -1.65 -17.68 -7.24
C GLU A 150 -1.53 -16.27 -7.83
N LEU A 151 -1.53 -15.23 -6.99
CA LEU A 151 -1.36 -13.86 -7.45
C LEU A 151 0.04 -13.60 -8.02
N LEU A 152 1.10 -14.14 -7.42
CA LEU A 152 2.48 -14.00 -7.92
C LEU A 152 2.81 -14.89 -9.13
N LYS A 153 1.88 -15.75 -9.59
CA LYS A 153 1.97 -16.41 -10.90
C LYS A 153 1.56 -15.49 -12.03
N ARG A 154 0.87 -14.39 -11.74
CA ARG A 154 0.51 -13.40 -12.75
C ARG A 154 1.77 -12.80 -13.36
N VAL A 155 1.62 -12.25 -14.52
CA VAL A 155 2.68 -11.53 -15.22
C VAL A 155 2.33 -10.05 -15.30
N SER A 156 3.33 -9.21 -15.37
CA SER A 156 3.14 -7.80 -15.71
C SER A 156 2.47 -7.65 -17.08
N PRO A 157 1.84 -6.50 -17.40
CA PRO A 157 1.25 -6.26 -18.71
C PRO A 157 2.25 -6.42 -19.87
N ASP A 158 3.51 -6.04 -19.69
CA ASP A 158 4.60 -6.20 -20.67
C ASP A 158 5.25 -7.60 -20.64
N LYS A 159 4.90 -8.44 -19.66
CA LYS A 159 5.41 -9.81 -19.44
C LYS A 159 6.92 -9.89 -19.15
N LYS A 160 7.54 -8.80 -18.70
CA LYS A 160 8.99 -8.74 -18.48
C LYS A 160 9.39 -8.82 -17.01
N HIS A 161 8.49 -8.47 -16.09
CA HIS A 161 8.81 -8.43 -14.67
C HIS A 161 7.74 -9.11 -13.79
N ILE A 162 8.10 -9.39 -12.55
CA ILE A 162 7.19 -9.99 -11.57
C ILE A 162 6.32 -8.89 -10.96
N PRO A 163 4.99 -9.06 -10.95
CA PRO A 163 4.09 -8.13 -10.28
C PRO A 163 4.38 -8.04 -8.78
N ARG A 164 4.13 -6.88 -8.20
CA ARG A 164 4.29 -6.63 -6.77
C ARG A 164 2.94 -6.54 -6.07
N LEU A 165 2.87 -7.07 -4.84
CA LEU A 165 1.67 -7.02 -4.03
C LEU A 165 1.87 -6.06 -2.85
N VAL A 166 0.85 -5.25 -2.58
CA VAL A 166 0.72 -4.46 -1.37
C VAL A 166 -0.49 -4.99 -0.60
N SER A 167 -0.24 -5.61 0.55
CA SER A 167 -1.28 -6.22 1.34
C SER A 167 -1.86 -5.22 2.33
N LEU A 168 -3.18 -5.12 2.33
CA LEU A 168 -3.91 -4.43 3.38
C LEU A 168 -4.28 -5.47 4.43
N GLY A 169 -3.57 -5.50 5.54
CA GLY A 169 -3.71 -6.54 6.56
C GLY A 169 -4.96 -6.39 7.39
N GLY A 170 -5.22 -7.43 7.95
CA GLY A 170 -5.35 -8.23 9.06
C GLY A 170 -4.25 -8.07 10.11
N ASP A 171 -4.16 -9.08 10.95
CA ASP A 171 -3.09 -9.18 11.92
C ASP A 171 -1.73 -9.44 11.22
N HIS A 172 -0.63 -9.24 11.95
CA HIS A 172 0.71 -9.30 11.38
C HIS A 172 1.12 -10.70 10.89
N SER A 173 0.45 -11.76 11.33
CA SER A 173 0.75 -13.13 10.89
C SER A 173 0.62 -13.35 9.37
N ILE A 174 -0.11 -12.47 8.66
CA ILE A 174 -0.27 -12.52 7.21
C ILE A 174 1.04 -12.36 6.42
N ILE A 175 2.10 -11.84 7.04
CA ILE A 175 3.42 -11.72 6.39
C ILE A 175 4.02 -13.09 6.05
N LEU A 176 3.84 -14.12 6.89
CA LEU A 176 4.41 -15.44 6.66
C LEU A 176 3.95 -16.06 5.32
N PRO A 177 2.64 -16.13 4.99
CA PRO A 177 2.20 -16.61 3.69
C PRO A 177 2.69 -15.75 2.52
N ALA A 178 2.85 -14.43 2.71
CA ALA A 178 3.44 -13.54 1.70
C ALA A 178 4.90 -13.89 1.43
N LEU A 179 5.72 -14.03 2.50
CA LEU A 179 7.13 -14.39 2.39
C LEU A 179 7.35 -15.75 1.73
N ARG A 180 6.49 -16.76 2.01
CA ARG A 180 6.55 -18.07 1.34
C ARG A 180 6.39 -17.95 -0.18
N ALA A 181 5.41 -17.16 -0.63
CA ALA A 181 5.16 -16.98 -2.04
C ALA A 181 6.24 -16.12 -2.73
N ILE A 182 6.77 -15.11 -2.04
CA ILE A 182 7.87 -14.27 -2.52
C ILE A 182 9.15 -15.08 -2.63
N HIS A 183 9.44 -15.93 -1.64
CA HIS A 183 10.61 -16.82 -1.66
C HIS A 183 10.63 -17.73 -2.89
N GLU A 184 9.48 -18.19 -3.38
CA GLU A 184 9.40 -18.98 -4.64
C GLU A 184 9.86 -18.19 -5.88
N LYS A 185 9.81 -16.83 -5.82
CA LYS A 185 10.15 -15.94 -6.94
C LYS A 185 11.57 -15.38 -6.84
N TYR A 186 11.94 -14.97 -5.64
CA TYR A 186 13.16 -14.19 -5.40
C TYR A 186 14.20 -14.93 -4.54
N GLY A 187 13.86 -16.12 -4.00
CA GLY A 187 14.63 -16.72 -2.94
C GLY A 187 14.50 -15.95 -1.63
N ARG A 188 15.56 -15.97 -0.82
CA ARG A 188 15.57 -15.22 0.46
C ARG A 188 15.49 -13.72 0.21
N VAL A 189 14.68 -13.04 1.02
CA VAL A 189 14.51 -11.59 0.96
C VAL A 189 14.95 -10.94 2.28
N THR A 190 15.37 -9.71 2.20
CA THR A 190 15.59 -8.87 3.38
C THR A 190 14.26 -8.30 3.85
N LEU A 191 14.00 -8.36 5.15
CA LEU A 191 12.83 -7.76 5.78
C LEU A 191 13.22 -6.43 6.45
N ILE A 192 12.51 -5.37 6.05
CA ILE A 192 12.42 -4.14 6.85
C ILE A 192 11.10 -4.18 7.58
N HIS A 193 11.14 -4.21 8.89
CA HIS A 193 10.02 -4.40 9.79
C HIS A 193 9.83 -3.16 10.66
N PHE A 194 8.84 -2.34 10.32
CA PHE A 194 8.42 -1.21 11.14
C PHE A 194 7.36 -1.67 12.13
N ASP A 195 7.71 -1.70 13.42
CA ASP A 195 6.89 -2.29 14.47
C ASP A 195 7.32 -1.82 15.86
N ALA A 196 6.41 -1.81 16.81
CA ALA A 196 6.72 -1.68 18.22
C ALA A 196 7.27 -2.96 18.85
N HIS A 197 7.04 -4.12 18.20
CA HIS A 197 7.30 -5.47 18.68
C HIS A 197 8.40 -6.16 17.86
N LEU A 198 8.93 -7.27 18.40
CA LEU A 198 9.93 -8.09 17.70
C LEU A 198 9.30 -9.05 16.70
N ASP A 199 8.19 -9.69 17.08
CA ASP A 199 7.49 -10.72 16.32
C ASP A 199 8.35 -11.94 15.92
N THR A 200 9.54 -12.05 16.52
CA THR A 200 10.50 -13.13 16.39
C THR A 200 10.47 -14.10 17.58
N TRP A 201 9.42 -14.00 18.43
CA TRP A 201 9.33 -14.83 19.62
C TRP A 201 9.14 -16.30 19.28
N LEU A 202 9.89 -17.14 20.00
CA LEU A 202 9.73 -18.59 19.91
C LEU A 202 8.37 -19.00 20.49
N PRO A 203 7.58 -19.83 19.80
CA PRO A 203 6.25 -20.25 20.27
C PRO A 203 6.26 -20.87 21.66
N ASP A 204 7.35 -21.53 22.03
CA ASP A 204 7.50 -22.17 23.35
C ASP A 204 7.67 -21.18 24.50
N LYS A 205 8.03 -19.94 24.23
CA LYS A 205 8.16 -18.87 25.23
C LYS A 205 6.84 -18.21 25.61
N TYR A 206 5.78 -18.40 24.84
CA TYR A 206 4.46 -17.95 25.26
C TYR A 206 4.04 -18.66 26.55
N PRO A 207 3.59 -17.93 27.56
CA PRO A 207 3.31 -18.48 28.89
C PRO A 207 2.03 -19.31 28.91
N SER A 208 2.04 -20.48 28.27
CA SER A 208 0.93 -21.40 28.27
C SER A 208 1.42 -22.85 28.37
N HIS A 209 0.79 -23.61 29.24
CA HIS A 209 0.96 -25.06 29.27
C HIS A 209 0.13 -25.81 28.20
N TRP A 210 -0.76 -25.10 27.55
CA TRP A 210 -1.60 -25.63 26.48
C TRP A 210 -0.95 -25.37 25.15
N LYS A 211 -0.48 -26.43 24.49
CA LYS A 211 0.22 -26.35 23.22
C LYS A 211 -0.58 -27.06 22.13
N SER A 212 -0.57 -26.50 20.92
CA SER A 212 -1.06 -27.14 19.72
C SER A 212 -0.26 -26.62 18.53
N ASP A 213 -0.31 -27.35 17.42
CA ASP A 213 0.36 -26.90 16.19
C ASP A 213 -0.18 -25.55 15.70
N GLN A 214 -1.48 -25.27 15.94
CA GLN A 214 -2.08 -23.98 15.59
C GLN A 214 -1.55 -22.81 16.43
N ALA A 215 -1.15 -23.08 17.69
CA ALA A 215 -0.63 -22.07 18.59
C ALA A 215 0.78 -21.60 18.22
N GLN A 216 1.46 -22.24 17.27
CA GLN A 216 2.75 -21.79 16.75
C GLN A 216 2.61 -20.62 15.77
N PHE A 217 1.49 -20.53 15.06
CA PHE A 217 1.23 -19.48 14.08
C PHE A 217 0.45 -18.34 14.74
N THR A 218 1.18 -17.31 15.16
CA THR A 218 0.64 -16.09 15.78
C THR A 218 1.31 -14.85 15.20
N HIS A 219 0.74 -13.66 15.47
CA HIS A 219 1.32 -12.39 15.06
C HIS A 219 2.65 -12.06 15.78
N GLY A 220 3.02 -12.78 16.84
CA GLY A 220 4.29 -12.59 17.56
C GLY A 220 5.35 -13.65 17.25
N SER A 221 5.01 -14.73 16.51
CA SER A 221 5.91 -15.84 16.23
C SER A 221 6.12 -16.13 14.75
N MET A 222 5.40 -15.44 13.87
CA MET A 222 5.44 -15.69 12.43
C MET A 222 6.82 -15.39 11.81
N LEU A 223 7.60 -14.45 12.34
CA LEU A 223 8.95 -14.18 11.84
C LEU A 223 9.94 -15.26 12.27
N TRP A 224 9.77 -15.84 13.46
CA TRP A 224 10.52 -17.04 13.84
C TRP A 224 10.23 -18.20 12.87
N MET A 225 8.96 -18.43 12.49
CA MET A 225 8.61 -19.42 11.50
C MET A 225 9.24 -19.11 10.13
N ALA A 226 9.26 -17.86 9.72
CA ALA A 226 9.89 -17.43 8.47
C ALA A 226 11.42 -17.69 8.48
N TYR A 227 12.07 -17.49 9.62
CA TYR A 227 13.48 -17.82 9.81
C TYR A 227 13.72 -19.34 9.74
N GLU A 228 12.96 -20.15 10.47
CA GLU A 228 13.07 -21.62 10.45
C GLU A 228 12.84 -22.21 9.05
N GLU A 229 11.94 -21.62 8.29
CA GLU A 229 11.69 -21.99 6.89
C GLU A 229 12.75 -21.47 5.90
N GLY A 230 13.70 -20.65 6.37
CA GLY A 230 14.76 -20.09 5.53
C GLY A 230 14.28 -19.08 4.50
N LEU A 231 13.18 -18.35 4.76
CA LEU A 231 12.59 -17.40 3.83
C LEU A 231 13.31 -16.04 3.83
N LEU A 232 13.97 -15.70 4.94
CA LEU A 232 14.66 -14.44 5.14
C LEU A 232 16.17 -14.58 4.92
N THR A 233 16.79 -13.47 4.56
CA THR A 233 18.25 -13.39 4.44
C THR A 233 18.92 -13.40 5.81
N ASN A 234 20.17 -13.83 5.85
CA ASN A 234 20.95 -13.81 7.07
C ASN A 234 21.56 -12.42 7.29
N ASN A 235 21.34 -11.83 8.47
CA ASN A 235 22.02 -10.60 8.94
C ASN A 235 21.75 -9.32 8.13
N THR A 236 20.70 -9.26 7.28
CA THR A 236 20.31 -8.02 6.59
C THR A 236 18.97 -7.48 7.07
N ASN A 237 18.20 -8.28 7.82
CA ASN A 237 16.90 -7.88 8.36
C ASN A 237 17.03 -6.81 9.44
N ILE A 238 16.01 -5.96 9.58
CA ILE A 238 16.02 -4.88 10.55
C ILE A 238 14.64 -4.54 11.06
N HIS A 239 14.49 -4.43 12.37
CA HIS A 239 13.34 -3.82 13.03
C HIS A 239 13.56 -2.31 13.22
N ALA A 240 12.48 -1.52 13.13
CA ALA A 240 12.52 -0.10 13.42
C ALA A 240 11.23 0.35 14.14
N GLY A 241 11.39 0.93 15.32
CA GLY A 241 10.29 1.44 16.16
C GLY A 241 10.07 0.67 17.46
N LEU A 242 10.97 -0.29 17.76
CA LEU A 242 10.83 -1.17 18.93
C LEU A 242 10.75 -0.40 20.24
N ARG A 243 9.79 -0.79 21.08
CA ARG A 243 9.61 -0.22 22.44
C ARG A 243 8.78 -1.10 23.36
N THR A 244 8.38 -2.28 22.90
CA THR A 244 7.65 -3.25 23.72
C THR A 244 8.49 -3.74 24.88
N LYS A 245 7.82 -4.23 25.92
CA LYS A 245 8.47 -4.88 27.06
C LYS A 245 8.76 -6.33 26.69
N LEU A 246 9.93 -6.79 27.06
CA LEU A 246 10.43 -8.14 26.81
C LEU A 246 10.28 -9.01 28.06
N SER A 247 10.39 -10.33 27.88
CA SER A 247 10.47 -11.27 29.00
C SER A 247 11.83 -11.16 29.71
N GLY A 248 12.88 -10.90 28.93
CA GLY A 248 14.25 -10.70 29.38
C GLY A 248 15.14 -10.35 28.22
N TYR A 249 16.47 -10.29 28.47
CA TYR A 249 17.43 -9.97 27.41
C TYR A 249 17.58 -11.11 26.40
N GLU A 250 17.22 -12.32 26.79
CA GLU A 250 17.18 -13.51 25.95
C GLU A 250 16.27 -13.38 24.73
N ASP A 251 15.25 -12.52 24.77
CA ASP A 251 14.42 -12.24 23.59
C ASP A 251 15.25 -11.53 22.49
N TYR A 252 16.20 -10.67 22.89
CA TYR A 252 17.15 -10.06 21.94
C TYR A 252 18.20 -11.03 21.44
N GLU A 253 18.66 -11.98 22.28
CA GLU A 253 19.60 -13.03 21.85
C GLU A 253 18.97 -13.94 20.80
N ASP A 254 17.70 -14.30 20.98
CA ASP A 254 16.93 -15.08 20.01
C ASP A 254 16.71 -14.30 18.69
N ASP A 255 16.43 -13.01 18.78
CA ASP A 255 16.26 -12.11 17.65
C ASP A 255 17.56 -11.92 16.85
N ASP A 256 18.69 -11.75 17.55
CA ASP A 256 20.03 -11.70 16.94
C ASP A 256 20.37 -13.01 16.22
N ALA A 257 20.01 -14.17 16.79
CA ALA A 257 20.22 -15.48 16.18
C ALA A 257 19.39 -15.63 14.87
N GLN A 258 18.25 -14.97 14.78
CA GLN A 258 17.42 -14.91 13.58
C GLN A 258 17.91 -13.87 12.54
N GLY A 259 19.00 -13.16 12.84
CA GLY A 259 19.68 -12.26 11.89
C GLY A 259 19.10 -10.85 11.79
N PHE A 260 18.34 -10.41 12.79
CA PHE A 260 17.81 -9.06 12.85
C PHE A 260 18.75 -8.06 13.51
N SER A 261 18.62 -6.82 13.13
CA SER A 261 19.16 -5.65 13.83
C SER A 261 18.00 -4.77 14.26
N ARG A 262 18.24 -3.89 15.22
CA ARG A 262 17.19 -3.12 15.85
C ARG A 262 17.43 -1.62 15.79
N VAL A 263 16.34 -0.87 15.58
CA VAL A 263 16.22 0.57 15.83
C VAL A 263 15.08 0.73 16.81
N HIS A 264 15.34 1.31 17.98
CA HIS A 264 14.31 1.60 18.96
C HIS A 264 13.55 2.88 18.59
N ALA A 265 12.34 3.05 19.10
CA ALA A 265 11.53 4.21 18.80
C ALA A 265 12.20 5.52 19.24
N ASP A 266 12.90 5.54 20.38
CA ASP A 266 13.59 6.71 20.92
C ASP A 266 14.93 7.00 20.22
N ASP A 267 15.46 6.08 19.39
CA ASP A 267 16.61 6.36 18.52
C ASP A 267 16.36 7.52 17.56
N ILE A 268 15.09 7.84 17.26
CA ILE A 268 14.73 9.02 16.45
C ILE A 268 15.27 10.32 17.06
N MET A 269 15.35 10.40 18.37
CA MET A 269 15.82 11.59 19.10
C MET A 269 17.33 11.77 19.01
N THR A 270 18.07 10.69 18.86
CA THR A 270 19.53 10.68 18.83
C THR A 270 20.12 10.58 17.44
N MET A 271 19.53 9.75 16.58
CA MET A 271 20.00 9.51 15.21
C MET A 271 19.27 10.39 14.19
N GLY A 272 18.06 10.83 14.49
CA GLY A 272 17.15 11.45 13.52
C GLY A 272 16.75 10.51 12.40
N ILE A 273 15.90 10.98 11.51
CA ILE A 273 15.39 10.22 10.36
C ILE A 273 16.56 9.76 9.45
N ASP A 274 17.50 10.65 9.17
CA ASP A 274 18.61 10.35 8.27
C ASP A 274 19.53 9.26 8.85
N GLY A 275 19.83 9.32 10.13
CA GLY A 275 20.65 8.31 10.79
C GLY A 275 19.98 6.92 10.81
N ILE A 276 18.66 6.87 11.01
CA ILE A 276 17.91 5.61 10.93
C ILE A 276 17.94 5.05 9.50
N VAL A 277 17.66 5.88 8.50
CA VAL A 277 17.71 5.48 7.09
C VAL A 277 19.09 4.96 6.70
N ASP A 278 20.15 5.65 7.13
CA ASP A 278 21.53 5.23 6.89
C ASP A 278 21.85 3.88 7.56
N LYS A 279 21.35 3.65 8.78
CA LYS A 279 21.50 2.37 9.48
C LYS A 279 20.79 1.24 8.71
N ILE A 280 19.58 1.47 8.23
CA ILE A 280 18.83 0.50 7.42
C ILE A 280 19.59 0.21 6.11
N LYS A 281 19.90 1.23 5.31
CA LYS A 281 20.51 1.07 3.99
C LYS A 281 21.88 0.43 4.00
N ARG A 282 22.69 0.68 5.05
CA ARG A 282 24.03 0.06 5.16
C ARG A 282 23.98 -1.46 5.32
N ARG A 283 22.87 -2.01 5.81
CA ARG A 283 22.71 -3.47 5.95
C ARG A 283 22.29 -4.15 4.66
N ILE A 284 21.69 -3.44 3.74
CA ILE A 284 20.99 -3.99 2.58
C ILE A 284 21.85 -3.83 1.33
N PRO A 285 22.30 -4.92 0.70
CA PRO A 285 22.96 -4.87 -0.60
C PRO A 285 22.08 -4.22 -1.66
N LYS A 286 22.68 -3.58 -2.67
CA LYS A 286 21.95 -2.82 -3.70
C LYS A 286 21.05 -3.70 -4.59
N ASP A 287 21.44 -4.94 -4.80
CA ASP A 287 20.74 -5.95 -5.61
C ASP A 287 19.80 -6.84 -4.79
N GLU A 288 19.66 -6.56 -3.48
CA GLU A 288 18.85 -7.34 -2.57
C GLU A 288 17.35 -7.09 -2.78
N PRO A 289 16.52 -8.15 -2.94
CA PRO A 289 15.08 -8.01 -2.88
C PRO A 289 14.64 -7.72 -1.43
N VAL A 290 13.79 -6.71 -1.27
CA VAL A 290 13.35 -6.21 0.05
C VAL A 290 11.84 -6.35 0.19
N TYR A 291 11.40 -6.95 1.29
CA TYR A 291 10.01 -6.88 1.73
C TYR A 291 9.87 -5.80 2.81
N LEU A 292 8.87 -4.94 2.67
CA LEU A 292 8.59 -3.87 3.62
C LEU A 292 7.30 -4.19 4.39
N SER A 293 7.43 -4.51 5.67
CA SER A 293 6.30 -4.73 6.55
C SER A 293 6.11 -3.56 7.49
N ILE A 294 4.87 -3.10 7.63
CA ILE A 294 4.52 -1.94 8.45
C ILE A 294 3.35 -2.32 9.36
N ASP A 295 3.68 -2.62 10.61
CA ASP A 295 2.68 -2.62 11.68
C ASP A 295 2.29 -1.19 12.01
N ILE A 296 0.99 -0.91 12.04
CA ILE A 296 0.52 0.46 12.31
C ILE A 296 0.82 0.90 13.74
N ASP A 297 1.08 -0.04 14.65
CA ASP A 297 1.40 0.24 16.05
C ASP A 297 2.82 0.78 16.25
N VAL A 298 3.65 0.79 15.19
CA VAL A 298 4.93 1.53 15.17
C VAL A 298 4.69 3.02 15.43
N ILE A 299 3.51 3.52 15.05
CA ILE A 299 3.07 4.89 15.34
C ILE A 299 2.58 4.99 16.78
N ASP A 300 2.81 6.14 17.39
CA ASP A 300 2.30 6.42 18.74
C ASP A 300 0.76 6.32 18.78
N PRO A 301 0.18 5.63 19.79
CA PRO A 301 -1.27 5.46 19.89
C PRO A 301 -2.05 6.76 20.07
N GLY A 302 -1.40 7.87 20.38
CA GLY A 302 -2.01 9.21 20.32
C GLY A 302 -2.35 9.65 18.89
N LEU A 303 -1.71 9.06 17.87
CA LEU A 303 -1.90 9.35 16.44
C LEU A 303 -2.50 8.17 15.68
N ALA A 304 -2.30 6.95 16.14
CA ALA A 304 -2.85 5.73 15.57
C ALA A 304 -3.42 4.81 16.66
N PRO A 305 -4.55 5.18 17.29
CA PRO A 305 -5.14 4.39 18.37
C PRO A 305 -5.80 3.08 17.90
N GLY A 306 -6.11 2.97 16.61
CA GLY A 306 -6.82 1.84 16.01
C GLY A 306 -5.92 0.65 15.72
N THR A 307 -5.34 0.05 16.75
CA THR A 307 -4.50 -1.16 16.65
C THR A 307 -4.81 -2.15 17.78
N GLY A 308 -4.34 -3.38 17.63
CA GLY A 308 -4.56 -4.48 18.57
C GLY A 308 -3.69 -4.40 19.81
N THR A 309 -2.42 -4.08 19.66
CA THR A 309 -1.39 -4.11 20.71
C THR A 309 -0.65 -2.77 20.81
N PRO A 310 -1.35 -1.68 21.22
CA PRO A 310 -0.76 -0.34 21.24
C PRO A 310 0.34 -0.21 22.28
N GLU A 311 1.49 0.33 21.88
CA GLU A 311 2.61 0.71 22.73
C GLU A 311 2.83 2.22 22.69
N VAL A 312 2.99 2.88 23.84
CA VAL A 312 3.21 4.33 23.93
C VAL A 312 4.64 4.71 23.55
N GLY A 313 4.86 5.94 23.06
CA GLY A 313 6.18 6.45 22.73
C GLY A 313 6.65 6.05 21.31
N GLY A 314 5.71 5.84 20.38
CA GLY A 314 6.00 5.48 18.99
C GLY A 314 6.42 6.66 18.10
N PHE A 315 6.71 6.34 16.85
CA PHE A 315 6.98 7.36 15.83
C PHE A 315 5.75 8.23 15.58
N LEU A 316 5.99 9.48 15.22
CA LEU A 316 4.93 10.31 14.64
C LEU A 316 4.64 9.82 13.21
N THR A 317 3.39 9.94 12.77
CA THR A 317 2.98 9.57 11.39
C THR A 317 3.87 10.25 10.34
N ARG A 318 4.23 11.54 10.54
CA ARG A 318 5.12 12.27 9.63
C ARG A 318 6.55 11.72 9.60
N GLU A 319 7.04 11.15 10.70
CA GLU A 319 8.38 10.55 10.77
C GLU A 319 8.43 9.25 9.98
N LEU A 320 7.44 8.38 10.19
CA LEU A 320 7.31 7.15 9.43
C LEU A 320 7.18 7.41 7.92
N ILE A 321 6.35 8.38 7.52
CA ILE A 321 6.23 8.79 6.11
C ILE A 321 7.59 9.25 5.55
N GLN A 322 8.39 9.99 6.31
CA GLN A 322 9.71 10.43 5.85
C GLN A 322 10.71 9.28 5.77
N LEU A 323 10.65 8.31 6.71
CA LEU A 323 11.46 7.10 6.65
C LEU A 323 11.15 6.32 5.37
N ILE A 324 9.88 6.05 5.08
CA ILE A 324 9.44 5.33 3.87
C ILE A 324 9.94 6.05 2.59
N ARG A 325 9.72 7.37 2.50
CA ARG A 325 10.17 8.17 1.34
C ARG A 325 11.68 8.10 1.10
N LYS A 326 12.47 8.05 2.17
CA LYS A 326 13.95 7.97 2.06
C LYS A 326 14.45 6.56 1.75
N LEU A 327 13.58 5.55 1.81
CA LEU A 327 13.86 4.16 1.43
C LEU A 327 13.38 3.84 -0.02
N GLU A 328 12.93 4.84 -0.79
CA GLU A 328 12.35 4.67 -2.13
C GLU A 328 13.28 4.09 -3.20
N ASP A 329 14.59 4.10 -2.96
CA ASP A 329 15.62 3.52 -3.83
C ASP A 329 15.85 2.01 -3.61
N LEU A 330 15.25 1.42 -2.58
CA LEU A 330 15.33 -0.01 -2.32
C LEU A 330 14.45 -0.81 -3.31
N ASN A 331 14.83 -2.08 -3.51
CA ASN A 331 14.12 -2.98 -4.42
C ASN A 331 12.93 -3.63 -3.72
N LEU A 332 11.86 -2.87 -3.49
CA LEU A 332 10.66 -3.40 -2.81
C LEU A 332 9.94 -4.41 -3.71
N VAL A 333 9.99 -5.68 -3.34
CA VAL A 333 9.33 -6.81 -4.05
C VAL A 333 7.91 -7.07 -3.54
N GLY A 334 7.56 -6.52 -2.40
CA GLY A 334 6.23 -6.57 -1.79
C GLY A 334 6.20 -5.73 -0.53
N ALA A 335 5.00 -5.45 -0.03
CA ALA A 335 4.80 -4.76 1.23
C ALA A 335 3.44 -5.13 1.85
N ASP A 336 3.32 -4.89 3.15
CA ASP A 336 2.04 -4.92 3.86
C ASP A 336 1.89 -3.74 4.82
N ILE A 337 0.64 -3.45 5.15
CA ILE A 337 0.24 -2.55 6.23
C ILE A 337 -0.75 -3.35 7.09
N VAL A 338 -0.38 -3.63 8.33
CA VAL A 338 -1.05 -4.60 9.20
C VAL A 338 -1.50 -4.00 10.53
N GLU A 339 -2.23 -4.78 11.32
CA GLU A 339 -2.76 -4.47 12.65
C GLU A 339 -3.67 -3.21 12.70
N VAL A 340 -4.15 -2.74 11.56
CA VAL A 340 -5.14 -1.67 11.52
C VAL A 340 -6.49 -2.19 11.99
N ASN A 341 -6.92 -1.71 13.16
CA ASN A 341 -8.15 -2.15 13.82
C ASN A 341 -9.17 -1.01 13.92
N PRO A 342 -10.10 -0.88 12.94
CA PRO A 342 -11.05 0.24 12.89
C PRO A 342 -11.98 0.33 14.11
N ALA A 343 -12.18 -0.77 14.84
CA ALA A 343 -13.03 -0.76 16.03
C ALA A 343 -12.46 0.08 17.18
N TYR A 344 -11.15 0.29 17.21
CA TYR A 344 -10.47 1.11 18.22
C TYR A 344 -10.00 2.45 17.64
N ASP A 345 -10.29 2.72 16.37
CA ASP A 345 -9.91 3.97 15.72
C ASP A 345 -10.78 5.13 16.19
N HIS A 346 -10.24 6.34 16.14
CA HIS A 346 -10.96 7.56 16.47
C HIS A 346 -10.91 8.51 15.27
N ALA A 347 -12.09 8.88 14.78
CA ALA A 347 -12.22 9.77 13.60
C ALA A 347 -11.36 9.32 12.40
N GLU A 348 -11.22 8.02 12.19
CA GLU A 348 -10.46 7.41 11.09
C GLU A 348 -8.96 7.78 11.08
N THR A 349 -8.39 8.25 12.21
CA THR A 349 -7.01 8.74 12.26
C THR A 349 -6.01 7.66 11.86
N THR A 350 -6.21 6.43 12.37
CA THR A 350 -5.35 5.28 12.08
C THR A 350 -5.52 4.80 10.63
N THR A 351 -6.76 4.66 10.18
CA THR A 351 -7.06 4.21 8.82
C THR A 351 -6.60 5.23 7.77
N LEU A 352 -6.68 6.54 8.06
CA LEU A 352 -6.11 7.60 7.22
C LEU A 352 -4.57 7.53 7.18
N ALA A 353 -3.92 7.26 8.32
CA ALA A 353 -2.47 7.06 8.37
C ALA A 353 -2.07 5.84 7.51
N ALA A 354 -2.77 4.71 7.65
CA ALA A 354 -2.52 3.50 6.88
C ALA A 354 -2.73 3.71 5.37
N ALA A 355 -3.80 4.42 4.98
CA ALA A 355 -4.06 4.76 3.58
C ALA A 355 -2.95 5.66 2.99
N GLN A 356 -2.44 6.63 3.76
CA GLN A 356 -1.32 7.46 3.33
C GLN A 356 -0.02 6.66 3.22
N ILE A 357 0.25 5.75 4.16
CA ILE A 357 1.40 4.86 4.13
C ILE A 357 1.37 3.97 2.88
N ALA A 358 0.22 3.35 2.57
CA ALA A 358 0.05 2.57 1.36
C ALA A 358 0.33 3.39 0.09
N PHE A 359 -0.14 4.65 0.04
CA PHE A 359 0.17 5.58 -1.05
C PHE A 359 1.68 5.85 -1.20
N GLU A 360 2.39 6.06 -0.10
CA GLU A 360 3.85 6.30 -0.14
C GLU A 360 4.61 5.04 -0.58
N VAL A 361 4.19 3.86 -0.13
CA VAL A 361 4.76 2.56 -0.56
C VAL A 361 4.56 2.35 -2.06
N ILE A 362 3.33 2.54 -2.57
CA ILE A 362 3.03 2.45 -4.00
C ILE A 362 3.85 3.49 -4.78
N THR A 363 3.94 4.72 -4.27
CA THR A 363 4.75 5.78 -4.90
C THR A 363 6.22 5.36 -5.01
N SER A 364 6.79 4.79 -3.95
CA SER A 364 8.17 4.29 -3.95
C SER A 364 8.37 3.17 -4.97
N MET A 365 7.44 2.20 -5.03
CA MET A 365 7.48 1.12 -6.01
C MET A 365 7.41 1.63 -7.46
N VAL A 366 6.52 2.58 -7.71
CA VAL A 366 6.36 3.19 -9.05
C VAL A 366 7.59 4.01 -9.43
N LYS A 367 8.12 4.80 -8.50
CA LYS A 367 9.30 5.63 -8.72
C LYS A 367 10.55 4.80 -8.99
N LYS A 368 10.68 3.66 -8.31
CA LYS A 368 11.77 2.70 -8.54
C LYS A 368 11.71 2.07 -9.94
N GLY A 369 10.52 1.93 -10.50
CA GLY A 369 10.30 1.23 -11.76
C GLY A 369 10.06 -0.28 -11.60
N PRO A 370 9.93 -1.01 -12.70
CA PRO A 370 9.87 -2.47 -12.69
C PRO A 370 11.18 -3.06 -12.16
N LEU A 371 11.10 -4.23 -11.55
CA LEU A 371 12.26 -4.96 -11.04
C LEU A 371 12.44 -6.22 -11.87
N GLU A 372 13.56 -6.32 -12.56
CA GLU A 372 13.96 -7.50 -13.32
C GLU A 372 14.88 -8.38 -12.49
N ILE A 373 14.79 -9.69 -12.70
CA ILE A 373 15.63 -10.68 -12.00
C ILE A 373 16.68 -11.17 -12.97
N ASN A 374 17.96 -11.09 -12.59
CA ASN A 374 19.05 -11.68 -13.32
C ASN A 374 19.07 -13.24 -13.17
N GLU A 375 19.95 -13.88 -13.93
CA GLU A 375 20.12 -15.35 -13.93
C GLU A 375 20.48 -15.96 -12.56
N ASN A 376 20.95 -15.14 -11.61
CA ASN A 376 21.30 -15.55 -10.24
C ASN A 376 20.16 -15.34 -9.26
N GLY A 377 18.96 -14.95 -9.70
CA GLY A 377 17.81 -14.67 -8.84
C GLY A 377 17.88 -13.34 -8.09
N ARG A 378 18.82 -12.46 -8.45
CA ARG A 378 18.98 -11.12 -7.85
C ARG A 378 18.41 -10.05 -8.75
N ILE A 379 18.06 -8.90 -8.15
CA ILE A 379 17.54 -7.77 -8.93
C ILE A 379 18.61 -7.23 -9.87
N ASP A 380 18.26 -7.06 -11.14
CA ASP A 380 19.13 -6.40 -12.11
C ASP A 380 19.08 -4.88 -11.93
N VAL A 381 20.09 -4.36 -11.24
CA VAL A 381 20.15 -2.93 -10.89
C VAL A 381 20.40 -2.05 -12.11
N LYS A 382 21.04 -2.58 -13.16
CA LYS A 382 21.34 -1.79 -14.36
C LYS A 382 20.09 -1.53 -15.18
N GLU A 383 19.34 -2.58 -15.48
CA GLU A 383 18.12 -2.47 -16.29
C GLU A 383 17.02 -1.66 -15.56
N SER A 384 16.87 -1.87 -14.26
CA SER A 384 15.89 -1.07 -13.47
C SER A 384 16.24 0.43 -13.45
N LEU A 385 17.53 0.80 -13.46
CA LEU A 385 17.94 2.22 -13.53
C LEU A 385 17.81 2.81 -14.92
N GLU A 386 18.06 2.03 -15.98
CA GLU A 386 17.90 2.49 -17.37
C GLU A 386 16.44 2.69 -17.71
N HIS A 387 15.59 1.73 -17.37
CA HIS A 387 14.15 1.85 -17.55
C HIS A 387 13.55 3.03 -16.77
N PHE A 388 14.05 3.32 -15.57
CA PHE A 388 13.63 4.49 -14.81
C PHE A 388 14.01 5.81 -15.51
N LYS A 389 15.16 5.87 -16.18
CA LYS A 389 15.57 7.04 -16.98
C LYS A 389 14.68 7.22 -18.20
N GLU A 390 14.42 6.15 -18.95
CA GLU A 390 13.52 6.15 -20.10
C GLU A 390 12.12 6.61 -19.75
N VAL A 391 11.53 6.04 -18.69
CA VAL A 391 10.20 6.45 -18.20
C VAL A 391 10.18 7.91 -17.76
N ARG A 392 11.24 8.38 -17.12
CA ARG A 392 11.36 9.79 -16.71
C ARG A 392 11.49 10.74 -17.90
N GLU A 393 12.19 10.33 -18.95
CA GLU A 393 12.31 11.09 -20.20
C GLU A 393 10.98 11.12 -20.96
N GLU A 394 10.27 9.99 -21.09
CA GLU A 394 8.93 9.92 -21.70
C GLU A 394 7.89 10.80 -20.96
N VAL A 395 7.89 10.76 -19.64
CA VAL A 395 7.02 11.61 -18.82
C VAL A 395 7.39 13.08 -18.98
N SER A 396 8.68 13.41 -19.04
CA SER A 396 9.17 14.78 -19.28
C SER A 396 8.77 15.30 -20.65
N GLU A 397 8.96 14.51 -21.70
CA GLU A 397 8.56 14.86 -23.06
C GLU A 397 7.05 15.02 -23.20
N THR A 398 6.27 14.16 -22.50
CA THR A 398 4.82 14.26 -22.49
C THR A 398 4.36 15.55 -21.79
N VAL A 399 4.96 15.91 -20.65
CA VAL A 399 4.67 17.14 -19.91
C VAL A 399 5.08 18.38 -20.70
N GLU A 400 6.23 18.35 -21.39
CA GLU A 400 6.68 19.45 -22.27
C GLU A 400 5.76 19.59 -23.50
N SER A 401 5.30 18.48 -24.09
CA SER A 401 4.35 18.47 -25.18
C SER A 401 3.00 19.06 -24.78
N PHE A 402 2.49 18.72 -23.58
CA PHE A 402 1.27 19.31 -23.03
C PHE A 402 1.46 20.78 -22.64
N GLY A 403 2.58 21.11 -21.97
CA GLY A 403 2.93 22.48 -21.61
C GLY A 403 3.14 23.37 -22.82
N GLY A 404 3.79 22.85 -23.88
CA GLY A 404 4.00 23.56 -25.15
C GLY A 404 2.69 23.84 -25.89
N LYS A 405 1.73 22.93 -25.86
CA LYS A 405 0.37 23.14 -26.41
C LYS A 405 -0.40 24.22 -25.63
N LEU A 406 -0.32 24.20 -24.32
CA LEU A 406 -0.99 25.19 -23.46
C LEU A 406 -0.38 26.61 -23.65
N ILE A 407 0.95 26.71 -23.73
CA ILE A 407 1.65 28.01 -23.94
C ILE A 407 1.37 28.57 -25.33
N ASN A 408 1.25 27.72 -26.34
CA ASN A 408 0.89 28.18 -27.69
C ASN A 408 -0.59 28.64 -27.80
N GLN A 409 -1.49 28.08 -27.00
CA GLN A 409 -2.87 28.55 -26.93
C GLN A 409 -3.00 29.90 -26.16
N LEU A 410 -2.09 30.16 -25.21
CA LEU A 410 -2.10 31.42 -24.46
C LEU A 410 -1.40 32.60 -25.19
N LYS A 411 -0.69 32.35 -26.29
CA LYS A 411 -0.01 33.40 -27.08
C LYS A 411 -0.87 34.02 -28.19
N TRP A 412 -2.15 33.57 -28.35
CA TRP A 412 -3.05 34.06 -29.37
C TRP A 412 -4.38 34.60 -28.78
N LYS A 413 -4.31 35.31 -27.66
CA LYS A 413 -5.40 36.21 -27.23
C LYS A 413 -4.84 37.54 -26.76
#